data_4e81480de66326d1d5a5ba26d8aab345
#
_entry.id   4e81480de66326d1d5a5ba26d8aab345
#
_cell.length_a   1.000
_cell.length_b   1.000
_cell.length_c   1.000
_cell.angle_alpha   90.00
_cell.angle_beta   90.00
_cell.angle_gamma   90.00
#
_symmetry.space_group_name_H-M   'P 1'
#
loop_
_entity.id
_entity.type
_entity.pdbx_description
1 polymer ?
#
loop_
_entity_poly.entity_id
_entity_poly.type
_entity_poly.pdbx_seq_one_letter_code
_entity_poly.pdbx_strand_id
1 'polypeptide(L)'
;MRGISRRMVLLVLGVPAVGVVAAGLAYFAWNREPAFYRAALETEAATLAHGSNELLEQASALVTDIRRQGEWRSLFTANQINGWLACDLPKNHASLLPPGLEQPRVALEKGRILVACRRAVGPMATVMAIEVEPYLLQPNELAVRICSARAGWIPLPLEPILQQIAHATTEAELPLRWDQAGGDPVAVITLEPRRDDQRVLSVESLEIQAGELYVAGTTRTGDWPSADPGPDSAPKPPVLEARLPEDDGPAAR
;
A
#
# COMPACT_ATOMS: atom_id res chain seq x y z
N MET A 1 0.06 65.14 16.96
CA MET A 1 -0.53 63.99 16.32
C MET A 1 0.61 63.18 15.68
N ARG A 2 0.98 62.03 16.26
CA ARG A 2 2.08 61.18 15.78
C ARG A 2 1.59 60.44 14.53
N GLY A 3 2.17 60.79 13.36
CA GLY A 3 1.86 60.10 12.12
C GLY A 3 2.22 58.63 12.22
N ILE A 4 1.23 57.76 12.02
CA ILE A 4 1.40 56.30 11.95
C ILE A 4 2.37 56.05 10.80
N SER A 5 3.54 55.48 11.11
CA SER A 5 4.58 55.21 10.14
C SER A 5 4.05 54.23 9.09
N ARG A 6 4.30 54.48 7.80
CA ARG A 6 3.94 53.58 6.68
C ARG A 6 4.32 52.11 6.96
N ARG A 7 5.42 51.88 7.67
CA ARG A 7 5.88 50.55 8.09
C ARG A 7 4.92 49.89 9.09
N MET A 8 4.32 50.67 9.99
CA MET A 8 3.37 50.16 10.99
C MET A 8 2.02 49.81 10.34
N VAL A 9 1.56 50.55 9.34
CA VAL A 9 0.37 50.23 8.53
C VAL A 9 0.59 48.96 7.71
N LEU A 10 1.78 48.80 7.09
CA LEU A 10 2.13 47.59 6.35
C LEU A 10 2.24 46.34 7.24
N LEU A 11 2.71 46.48 8.50
CA LEU A 11 2.75 45.36 9.45
C LEU A 11 1.35 44.97 9.95
N VAL A 12 0.53 45.99 10.28
CA VAL A 12 -0.82 45.75 10.85
C VAL A 12 -1.80 45.18 9.83
N LEU A 13 -1.68 45.52 8.54
CA LEU A 13 -2.54 45.01 7.46
C LEU A 13 -1.90 43.85 6.70
N GLY A 14 -0.58 43.82 6.54
CA GLY A 14 0.13 42.80 5.80
C GLY A 14 0.17 41.45 6.48
N VAL A 15 0.42 41.41 7.81
CA VAL A 15 0.49 40.16 8.56
C VAL A 15 -0.85 39.40 8.56
N PRO A 16 -2.00 40.01 8.86
CA PRO A 16 -3.27 39.31 8.78
C PRO A 16 -3.66 38.95 7.36
N ALA A 17 -3.31 39.73 6.34
CA ALA A 17 -3.55 39.41 4.94
C ALA A 17 -2.78 38.16 4.52
N VAL A 18 -1.48 38.06 4.89
CA VAL A 18 -0.68 36.86 4.67
C VAL A 18 -1.26 35.66 5.43
N GLY A 19 -1.72 35.87 6.68
CA GLY A 19 -2.37 34.81 7.47
C GLY A 19 -3.65 34.28 6.82
N VAL A 20 -4.50 35.16 6.28
CA VAL A 20 -5.73 34.76 5.56
C VAL A 20 -5.40 34.01 4.27
N VAL A 21 -4.42 34.48 3.51
CA VAL A 21 -3.98 33.78 2.28
C VAL A 21 -3.39 32.41 2.63
N ALA A 22 -2.55 32.32 3.65
CA ALA A 22 -1.97 31.04 4.11
C ALA A 22 -3.05 30.07 4.59
N ALA A 23 -4.02 30.55 5.37
CA ALA A 23 -5.17 29.74 5.82
C ALA A 23 -6.05 29.29 4.65
N GLY A 24 -6.28 30.15 3.67
CA GLY A 24 -7.00 29.79 2.42
C GLY A 24 -6.27 28.72 1.60
N LEU A 25 -4.97 28.84 1.45
CA LEU A 25 -4.14 27.83 0.76
C LEU A 25 -4.11 26.51 1.51
N ALA A 26 -3.98 26.55 2.85
CA ALA A 26 -4.05 25.36 3.69
C ALA A 26 -5.42 24.68 3.61
N TYR A 27 -6.50 25.43 3.66
CA TYR A 27 -7.86 24.93 3.48
C TYR A 27 -8.06 24.30 2.09
N PHE A 28 -7.56 24.96 1.04
CA PHE A 28 -7.61 24.44 -0.32
C PHE A 28 -6.80 23.13 -0.48
N ALA A 29 -5.58 23.10 0.09
CA ALA A 29 -4.75 21.92 0.08
C ALA A 29 -5.38 20.75 0.86
N TRP A 30 -6.04 21.03 1.97
CA TRP A 30 -6.76 20.06 2.80
C TRP A 30 -7.94 19.42 2.07
N ASN A 31 -8.68 20.19 1.27
CA ASN A 31 -9.87 19.74 0.57
C ASN A 31 -9.59 19.11 -0.82
N ARG A 32 -8.32 19.02 -1.23
CA ARG A 32 -7.98 18.41 -2.52
C ARG A 32 -8.08 16.91 -2.46
N GLU A 33 -8.89 16.37 -3.34
CA GLU A 33 -9.04 14.93 -3.55
C GLU A 33 -8.06 14.43 -4.60
N PRO A 34 -7.37 13.29 -4.40
CA PRO A 34 -6.58 12.64 -5.42
C PRO A 34 -7.41 12.33 -6.67
N ALA A 35 -6.82 12.48 -7.85
CA ALA A 35 -7.54 12.27 -9.12
C ALA A 35 -8.10 10.85 -9.24
N PHE A 36 -7.33 9.83 -8.84
CA PHE A 36 -7.77 8.44 -8.87
C PHE A 36 -8.97 8.19 -7.96
N TYR A 37 -9.00 8.85 -6.78
CA TYR A 37 -10.07 8.68 -5.81
C TYR A 37 -11.38 9.24 -6.34
N ARG A 38 -11.35 10.44 -6.93
CA ARG A 38 -12.49 11.08 -7.56
C ARG A 38 -13.03 10.23 -8.71
N ALA A 39 -12.14 9.77 -9.62
CA ALA A 39 -12.53 8.88 -10.70
C ALA A 39 -13.19 7.59 -10.21
N ALA A 40 -12.67 6.99 -9.13
CA ALA A 40 -13.26 5.80 -8.54
C ALA A 40 -14.61 6.06 -7.83
N LEU A 41 -14.86 7.28 -7.34
CA LEU A 41 -16.16 7.67 -6.78
C LEU A 41 -17.21 7.92 -7.86
N GLU A 42 -16.80 8.37 -9.05
CA GLU A 42 -17.68 8.62 -10.19
C GLU A 42 -18.11 7.32 -10.90
N THR A 43 -17.56 6.16 -10.51
CA THR A 43 -17.94 4.86 -11.08
C THR A 43 -19.40 4.56 -10.78
N GLU A 44 -20.14 4.14 -11.80
CA GLU A 44 -21.55 3.83 -11.73
C GLU A 44 -21.84 2.71 -10.71
N ALA A 45 -22.94 2.85 -9.94
CA ALA A 45 -23.30 1.88 -8.90
C ALA A 45 -23.52 0.45 -9.44
N ALA A 46 -24.04 0.31 -10.67
CA ALA A 46 -24.21 -0.98 -11.32
C ALA A 46 -22.87 -1.65 -11.60
N THR A 47 -21.87 -0.90 -12.08
CA THR A 47 -20.50 -1.37 -12.30
C THR A 47 -19.82 -1.80 -11.00
N LEU A 48 -19.98 -1.03 -9.92
CA LEU A 48 -19.47 -1.38 -8.60
C LEU A 48 -20.12 -2.66 -8.05
N ALA A 49 -21.42 -2.80 -8.19
CA ALA A 49 -22.15 -4.00 -7.74
C ALA A 49 -21.70 -5.26 -8.52
N HIS A 50 -21.51 -5.13 -9.84
CA HIS A 50 -21.01 -6.20 -10.70
C HIS A 50 -19.59 -6.59 -10.28
N GLY A 51 -18.66 -5.63 -10.15
CA GLY A 51 -17.29 -5.86 -9.71
C GLY A 51 -17.22 -6.50 -8.34
N SER A 52 -18.11 -6.13 -7.40
CA SER A 52 -18.18 -6.76 -6.07
C SER A 52 -18.51 -8.25 -6.17
N ASN A 53 -19.51 -8.62 -6.97
CA ASN A 53 -19.90 -10.02 -7.17
C ASN A 53 -18.77 -10.81 -7.84
N GLU A 54 -18.13 -10.25 -8.87
CA GLU A 54 -16.99 -10.87 -9.54
C GLU A 54 -15.82 -11.11 -8.58
N LEU A 55 -15.52 -10.14 -7.68
CA LEU A 55 -14.47 -10.34 -6.68
C LEU A 55 -14.79 -11.52 -5.76
N LEU A 56 -16.03 -11.61 -5.27
CA LEU A 56 -16.45 -12.68 -4.37
C LEU A 56 -16.39 -14.06 -5.05
N GLU A 57 -16.83 -14.15 -6.31
CA GLU A 57 -16.74 -15.37 -7.11
C GLU A 57 -15.28 -15.79 -7.32
N GLN A 58 -14.42 -14.85 -7.71
CA GLN A 58 -13.01 -15.10 -7.96
C GLN A 58 -12.25 -15.46 -6.69
N ALA A 59 -12.53 -14.78 -5.58
CA ALA A 59 -11.95 -15.11 -4.28
C ALA A 59 -12.38 -16.52 -3.83
N SER A 60 -13.65 -16.89 -4.04
CA SER A 60 -14.17 -18.23 -3.73
C SER A 60 -13.52 -19.32 -4.59
N ALA A 61 -13.30 -19.04 -5.88
CA ALA A 61 -12.58 -19.92 -6.78
C ALA A 61 -11.13 -20.08 -6.32
N LEU A 62 -10.42 -18.98 -6.01
CA LEU A 62 -9.05 -19.02 -5.51
C LEU A 62 -8.94 -19.83 -4.22
N VAL A 63 -9.85 -19.65 -3.25
CA VAL A 63 -9.89 -20.46 -2.01
C VAL A 63 -10.06 -21.95 -2.31
N THR A 64 -10.86 -22.28 -3.33
CA THR A 64 -11.05 -23.66 -3.78
C THR A 64 -9.80 -24.24 -4.42
N ASP A 65 -9.12 -23.44 -5.26
CA ASP A 65 -7.88 -23.85 -5.94
C ASP A 65 -6.72 -24.02 -4.96
N ILE A 66 -6.57 -23.11 -4.01
CA ILE A 66 -5.60 -23.19 -2.91
C ILE A 66 -5.76 -24.48 -2.09
N ARG A 67 -6.99 -25.00 -1.96
CA ARG A 67 -7.25 -26.27 -1.26
C ARG A 67 -6.88 -27.51 -2.06
N ARG A 68 -6.62 -27.37 -3.36
CA ARG A 68 -6.17 -28.48 -4.22
C ARG A 68 -4.64 -28.49 -4.28
N GLN A 69 -4.08 -29.69 -4.45
CA GLN A 69 -2.65 -29.80 -4.72
C GLN A 69 -2.36 -29.31 -6.14
N GLY A 70 -1.31 -28.51 -6.29
CA GLY A 70 -0.86 -27.97 -7.58
C GLY A 70 -0.63 -26.48 -7.55
N GLU A 71 -0.42 -25.92 -8.72
CA GLU A 71 -0.28 -24.49 -8.93
C GLU A 71 -1.65 -23.82 -8.94
N TRP A 72 -1.71 -22.61 -8.38
CA TRP A 72 -2.88 -21.77 -8.41
C TRP A 72 -2.49 -20.33 -8.75
N ARG A 73 -3.41 -19.61 -9.37
CA ARG A 73 -3.22 -18.22 -9.76
C ARG A 73 -4.56 -17.48 -9.78
N SER A 74 -4.51 -16.19 -9.51
CA SER A 74 -5.68 -15.32 -9.62
C SER A 74 -5.27 -13.93 -10.08
N LEU A 75 -6.18 -13.27 -10.79
CA LEU A 75 -6.02 -11.90 -11.27
C LEU A 75 -7.20 -11.08 -10.79
N PHE A 76 -6.97 -10.08 -9.97
CA PHE A 76 -7.99 -9.15 -9.47
C PHE A 76 -7.84 -7.80 -10.14
N THR A 77 -8.96 -7.17 -10.48
CA THR A 77 -8.96 -5.83 -11.07
C THR A 77 -9.27 -4.75 -10.03
N ALA A 78 -8.81 -3.52 -10.29
CA ALA A 78 -9.14 -2.37 -9.46
C ALA A 78 -10.66 -2.15 -9.37
N ASN A 79 -11.42 -2.43 -10.44
CA ASN A 79 -12.88 -2.32 -10.44
C ASN A 79 -13.55 -3.34 -9.52
N GLN A 80 -13.07 -4.58 -9.52
CA GLN A 80 -13.56 -5.62 -8.60
C GLN A 80 -13.29 -5.23 -7.15
N ILE A 81 -12.06 -4.80 -6.84
CA ILE A 81 -11.68 -4.37 -5.49
C ILE A 81 -12.52 -3.16 -5.06
N ASN A 82 -12.66 -2.15 -5.91
CA ASN A 82 -13.48 -0.97 -5.62
C ASN A 82 -14.97 -1.31 -5.48
N GLY A 83 -15.45 -2.28 -6.24
CA GLY A 83 -16.81 -2.82 -6.10
C GLY A 83 -17.04 -3.39 -4.70
N TRP A 84 -16.14 -4.26 -4.24
CA TRP A 84 -16.22 -4.84 -2.90
C TRP A 84 -16.11 -3.78 -1.81
N LEU A 85 -15.15 -2.86 -1.93
CA LEU A 85 -14.97 -1.75 -0.97
C LEU A 85 -16.20 -0.84 -0.89
N ALA A 86 -16.95 -0.69 -1.98
CA ALA A 86 -18.12 0.16 -2.02
C ALA A 86 -19.40 -0.55 -1.55
N CYS A 87 -19.57 -1.84 -1.89
CA CYS A 87 -20.83 -2.55 -1.75
C CYS A 87 -20.84 -3.54 -0.59
N ASP A 88 -19.79 -4.36 -0.45
CA ASP A 88 -19.75 -5.46 0.50
C ASP A 88 -19.12 -5.07 1.84
N LEU A 89 -17.99 -4.37 1.81
CA LEU A 89 -17.28 -3.93 3.01
C LEU A 89 -18.19 -3.19 4.01
N PRO A 90 -18.97 -2.16 3.62
CA PRO A 90 -19.80 -1.43 4.58
C PRO A 90 -20.99 -2.26 5.11
N LYS A 91 -21.43 -3.28 4.38
CA LYS A 91 -22.57 -4.12 4.78
C LYS A 91 -22.16 -5.27 5.67
N ASN A 92 -21.12 -5.99 5.28
CA ASN A 92 -20.75 -7.27 5.86
C ASN A 92 -19.48 -7.22 6.71
N HIS A 93 -18.64 -6.19 6.50
CA HIS A 93 -17.31 -6.09 7.08
C HIS A 93 -16.99 -4.70 7.63
N ALA A 94 -18.01 -3.97 8.09
CA ALA A 94 -17.85 -2.57 8.56
C ALA A 94 -16.82 -2.42 9.69
N SER A 95 -16.58 -3.46 10.50
CA SER A 95 -15.58 -3.47 11.56
C SER A 95 -14.13 -3.43 11.05
N LEU A 96 -13.88 -3.79 9.78
CA LEU A 96 -12.55 -3.70 9.19
C LEU A 96 -12.15 -2.25 8.84
N LEU A 97 -13.13 -1.34 8.77
CA LEU A 97 -12.86 0.06 8.50
C LEU A 97 -12.72 0.82 9.83
N PRO A 98 -11.59 1.48 10.09
CA PRO A 98 -11.41 2.28 11.30
C PRO A 98 -12.50 3.34 11.45
N PRO A 99 -12.92 3.65 12.68
CA PRO A 99 -13.97 4.63 12.92
C PRO A 99 -13.67 6.00 12.29
N GLY A 100 -14.67 6.57 11.62
CA GLY A 100 -14.57 7.88 10.96
C GLY A 100 -13.90 7.86 9.58
N LEU A 101 -13.53 6.67 9.08
CA LEU A 101 -13.14 6.49 7.69
C LEU A 101 -14.32 5.98 6.87
N GLU A 102 -14.51 6.58 5.71
CA GLU A 102 -15.63 6.30 4.81
C GLU A 102 -15.16 6.18 3.37
N GLN A 103 -15.95 5.48 2.56
CA GLN A 103 -15.78 5.40 1.11
C GLN A 103 -14.34 5.02 0.68
N PRO A 104 -13.75 3.92 1.18
CA PRO A 104 -12.43 3.51 0.75
C PRO A 104 -12.42 3.20 -0.76
N ARG A 105 -11.33 3.60 -1.42
CA ARG A 105 -11.08 3.33 -2.84
C ARG A 105 -9.62 3.02 -3.06
N VAL A 106 -9.35 2.23 -4.09
CA VAL A 106 -7.98 1.89 -4.49
C VAL A 106 -7.74 2.22 -5.96
N ALA A 107 -6.49 2.49 -6.28
CA ALA A 107 -5.99 2.40 -7.64
C ALA A 107 -4.77 1.50 -7.66
N LEU A 108 -4.66 0.68 -8.69
CA LEU A 108 -3.53 -0.18 -8.95
C LEU A 108 -2.70 0.46 -10.05
N GLU A 109 -1.46 0.80 -9.74
CA GLU A 109 -0.47 1.29 -10.67
C GLU A 109 0.68 0.27 -10.76
N LYS A 110 1.54 0.41 -11.75
CA LYS A 110 2.67 -0.52 -11.90
C LYS A 110 3.54 -0.54 -10.64
N GLY A 111 3.56 -1.66 -9.93
CA GLY A 111 4.32 -1.87 -8.69
C GLY A 111 3.74 -1.16 -7.46
N ARG A 112 2.62 -0.45 -7.54
CA ARG A 112 2.08 0.37 -6.45
C ARG A 112 0.58 0.21 -6.27
N ILE A 113 0.15 0.36 -5.03
CA ILE A 113 -1.27 0.48 -4.66
C ILE A 113 -1.46 1.84 -4.01
N LEU A 114 -2.40 2.60 -4.55
CA LEU A 114 -2.88 3.83 -3.95
C LEU A 114 -4.18 3.52 -3.23
N VAL A 115 -4.24 3.80 -1.94
CA VAL A 115 -5.47 3.62 -1.14
C VAL A 115 -5.90 4.99 -0.64
N ALA A 116 -7.17 5.34 -0.80
CA ALA A 116 -7.70 6.55 -0.23
C ALA A 116 -9.07 6.32 0.40
N CYS A 117 -9.37 7.11 1.41
CA CYS A 117 -10.65 7.10 2.11
C CYS A 117 -11.01 8.52 2.59
N ARG A 118 -12.27 8.79 2.73
CA ARG A 118 -12.78 10.02 3.31
C ARG A 118 -12.73 9.94 4.82
N ARG A 119 -12.27 11.00 5.48
CA ARG A 119 -12.29 11.15 6.93
C ARG A 119 -13.04 12.41 7.34
N ALA A 120 -14.06 12.28 8.16
CA ALA A 120 -14.72 13.40 8.78
C ALA A 120 -13.86 13.94 9.94
N VAL A 121 -13.63 15.27 9.95
CA VAL A 121 -12.90 15.96 11.01
C VAL A 121 -13.77 17.13 11.47
N GLY A 122 -14.61 16.91 12.44
CA GLY A 122 -15.63 17.90 12.87
C GLY A 122 -16.60 18.23 11.74
N PRO A 123 -16.79 19.53 11.39
CA PRO A 123 -17.67 19.96 10.29
C PRO A 123 -17.02 19.81 8.91
N MET A 124 -15.75 19.44 8.83
CA MET A 124 -14.98 19.30 7.59
C MET A 124 -14.73 17.83 7.29
N ALA A 125 -14.48 17.52 6.01
CA ALA A 125 -14.00 16.23 5.59
C ALA A 125 -12.73 16.40 4.76
N THR A 126 -11.83 15.44 4.83
CA THR A 126 -10.64 15.38 3.98
C THR A 126 -10.49 13.98 3.42
N VAL A 127 -9.75 13.84 2.34
CA VAL A 127 -9.39 12.55 1.79
C VAL A 127 -7.99 12.20 2.27
N MET A 128 -7.89 11.11 3.03
CA MET A 128 -6.62 10.50 3.40
C MET A 128 -6.21 9.54 2.31
N ALA A 129 -4.97 9.63 1.86
CA ALA A 129 -4.40 8.74 0.85
C ALA A 129 -3.06 8.20 1.32
N ILE A 130 -2.82 6.91 1.06
CA ILE A 130 -1.58 6.20 1.34
C ILE A 130 -1.12 5.55 0.03
N GLU A 131 0.17 5.64 -0.23
CA GLU A 131 0.84 4.96 -1.33
C GLU A 131 1.74 3.87 -0.77
N VAL A 132 1.54 2.64 -1.23
CA VAL A 132 2.31 1.48 -0.80
C VAL A 132 2.83 0.69 -1.99
N GLU A 133 3.98 0.04 -1.82
CA GLU A 133 4.59 -0.86 -2.81
C GLU A 133 4.72 -2.25 -2.17
N PRO A 134 3.76 -3.15 -2.40
CA PRO A 134 3.87 -4.53 -1.95
C PRO A 134 4.68 -5.37 -2.94
N TYR A 135 5.56 -6.23 -2.40
CA TYR A 135 6.36 -7.20 -3.15
C TYR A 135 6.71 -8.40 -2.28
N LEU A 136 7.07 -9.51 -2.89
CA LEU A 136 7.56 -10.68 -2.16
C LEU A 136 9.08 -10.58 -2.03
N LEU A 137 9.60 -10.72 -0.81
CA LEU A 137 11.03 -10.90 -0.54
C LEU A 137 11.48 -12.33 -0.88
N GLN A 138 10.64 -13.28 -0.49
CA GLN A 138 10.74 -14.71 -0.77
C GLN A 138 9.35 -15.33 -0.69
N PRO A 139 9.16 -16.58 -1.09
CA PRO A 139 7.86 -17.23 -0.95
C PRO A 139 7.29 -17.07 0.47
N ASN A 140 6.03 -16.68 0.58
CA ASN A 140 5.33 -16.42 1.83
C ASN A 140 5.85 -15.23 2.67
N GLU A 141 6.77 -14.44 2.19
CA GLU A 141 7.23 -13.24 2.90
C GLU A 141 6.85 -11.98 2.11
N LEU A 142 5.72 -11.39 2.49
CA LEU A 142 5.18 -10.18 1.88
C LEU A 142 5.80 -8.94 2.53
N ALA A 143 6.51 -8.15 1.75
CA ALA A 143 6.97 -6.83 2.12
C ALA A 143 6.04 -5.76 1.56
N VAL A 144 5.70 -4.78 2.38
CA VAL A 144 4.89 -3.63 1.98
C VAL A 144 5.66 -2.37 2.36
N ARG A 145 6.26 -1.71 1.37
CA ARG A 145 6.91 -0.41 1.56
C ARG A 145 5.86 0.69 1.59
N ILE A 146 5.90 1.54 2.61
CA ILE A 146 4.98 2.66 2.78
C ILE A 146 5.67 3.91 2.28
N CYS A 147 5.32 4.34 1.06
CA CYS A 147 6.02 5.41 0.36
C CYS A 147 5.55 6.80 0.81
N SER A 148 4.25 6.98 1.01
CA SER A 148 3.71 8.27 1.42
C SER A 148 2.33 8.16 2.05
N ALA A 149 2.00 9.14 2.91
CA ALA A 149 0.65 9.36 3.40
C ALA A 149 0.30 10.84 3.33
N ARG A 150 -0.93 11.16 2.98
CA ARG A 150 -1.41 12.55 2.79
C ARG A 150 -2.83 12.71 3.27
N ALA A 151 -3.15 13.94 3.72
CA ALA A 151 -4.53 14.41 3.90
C ALA A 151 -4.76 15.53 2.88
N GLY A 152 -5.54 15.27 1.85
CA GLY A 152 -5.56 16.13 0.67
C GLY A 152 -4.17 16.18 0.00
N TRP A 153 -3.57 17.37 -0.03
CA TRP A 153 -2.18 17.57 -0.49
C TRP A 153 -1.16 17.68 0.65
N ILE A 154 -1.61 17.67 1.88
CA ILE A 154 -0.75 17.85 3.04
C ILE A 154 -0.12 16.50 3.40
N PRO A 155 1.22 16.39 3.41
CA PRO A 155 1.88 15.16 3.84
C PRO A 155 1.62 14.90 5.32
N LEU A 156 1.35 13.65 5.67
CA LEU A 156 1.16 13.20 7.04
C LEU A 156 2.41 12.48 7.55
N PRO A 157 2.71 12.61 8.85
CA PRO A 157 3.72 11.78 9.47
C PRO A 157 3.28 10.30 9.39
N LEU A 158 4.21 9.41 9.07
CA LEU A 158 3.90 7.98 8.91
C LEU A 158 3.73 7.27 10.26
N GLU A 159 4.35 7.76 11.31
CA GLU A 159 4.38 7.10 12.62
C GLU A 159 3.00 6.64 13.15
N PRO A 160 1.93 7.48 13.16
CA PRO A 160 0.62 7.02 13.60
C PRO A 160 0.03 5.92 12.72
N ILE A 161 0.37 5.92 11.42
CA ILE A 161 -0.09 4.92 10.45
C ILE A 161 0.62 3.59 10.71
N LEU A 162 1.94 3.62 10.94
CA LEU A 162 2.72 2.43 11.27
C LEU A 162 2.21 1.77 12.56
N GLN A 163 1.84 2.57 13.57
CA GLN A 163 1.23 2.06 14.80
C GLN A 163 -0.13 1.38 14.55
N GLN A 164 -0.96 1.94 13.68
CA GLN A 164 -2.23 1.32 13.30
C GLN A 164 -2.04 0.02 12.53
N ILE A 165 -1.06 -0.04 11.62
CA ILE A 165 -0.71 -1.28 10.91
C ILE A 165 -0.22 -2.34 11.90
N ALA A 166 0.67 -1.98 12.83
CA ALA A 166 1.17 -2.89 13.85
C ALA A 166 0.04 -3.43 14.74
N HIS A 167 -0.92 -2.59 15.09
CA HIS A 167 -2.09 -3.01 15.88
C HIS A 167 -2.98 -3.99 15.09
N ALA A 168 -3.32 -3.64 13.84
CA ALA A 168 -4.16 -4.48 12.99
C ALA A 168 -3.51 -5.85 12.68
N THR A 169 -2.20 -5.91 12.46
CA THR A 169 -1.49 -7.18 12.26
C THR A 169 -1.42 -8.01 13.53
N THR A 170 -1.31 -7.39 14.70
CA THR A 170 -1.37 -8.07 15.99
C THR A 170 -2.76 -8.67 16.23
N GLU A 171 -3.84 -7.93 15.96
CA GLU A 171 -5.21 -8.43 16.06
C GLU A 171 -5.50 -9.57 15.08
N ALA A 172 -4.87 -9.55 13.91
CA ALA A 172 -4.98 -10.60 12.89
C ALA A 172 -4.03 -11.78 13.13
N GLU A 173 -3.26 -11.77 14.21
CA GLU A 173 -2.23 -12.79 14.54
C GLU A 173 -1.22 -13.01 13.42
N LEU A 174 -0.93 -11.94 12.64
CA LEU A 174 0.05 -11.97 11.55
C LEU A 174 1.43 -11.54 12.08
N PRO A 175 2.48 -12.37 11.95
CA PRO A 175 3.84 -11.98 12.31
C PRO A 175 4.30 -10.79 11.47
N LEU A 176 4.54 -9.65 12.13
CA LEU A 176 5.00 -8.42 11.51
C LEU A 176 6.44 -8.11 11.97
N ARG A 177 7.32 -7.86 11.02
CA ARG A 177 8.66 -7.30 11.24
C ARG A 177 8.78 -5.97 10.49
N TRP A 178 9.35 -4.96 11.12
CA TRP A 178 9.65 -3.70 10.47
C TRP A 178 11.08 -3.72 9.91
N ASP A 179 11.23 -3.21 8.68
CA ASP A 179 12.48 -3.02 7.97
C ASP A 179 12.50 -1.61 7.33
N GLN A 180 13.56 -1.26 6.62
CA GLN A 180 13.69 0.00 5.89
C GLN A 180 14.27 -0.23 4.51
N ALA A 181 13.71 0.44 3.51
CA ALA A 181 14.22 0.47 2.14
C ALA A 181 14.26 1.91 1.63
N GLY A 182 15.45 2.42 1.35
CA GLY A 182 15.62 3.79 0.84
C GLY A 182 15.18 4.90 1.81
N GLY A 183 15.08 4.60 3.12
CA GLY A 183 14.56 5.52 4.12
C GLY A 183 13.06 5.37 4.41
N ASP A 184 12.33 4.65 3.58
CA ASP A 184 10.91 4.35 3.79
C ASP A 184 10.72 3.14 4.70
N PRO A 185 9.72 3.12 5.60
CA PRO A 185 9.41 1.97 6.42
C PRO A 185 8.82 0.84 5.57
N VAL A 186 9.23 -0.37 5.84
CA VAL A 186 8.77 -1.60 5.20
C VAL A 186 8.16 -2.53 6.25
N ALA A 187 6.88 -2.83 6.10
CA ALA A 187 6.21 -3.87 6.88
C ALA A 187 6.45 -5.22 6.21
N VAL A 188 7.15 -6.12 6.88
CA VAL A 188 7.37 -7.49 6.39
C VAL A 188 6.46 -8.43 7.16
N ILE A 189 5.55 -9.07 6.46
CA ILE A 189 4.56 -9.99 7.01
C ILE A 189 4.88 -11.40 6.52
N THR A 190 5.11 -12.30 7.46
CA THR A 190 5.29 -13.72 7.13
C THR A 190 3.91 -14.37 7.05
N LEU A 191 3.58 -14.84 5.86
CA LEU A 191 2.38 -15.64 5.63
C LEU A 191 2.72 -17.07 6.07
N GLU A 192 2.37 -17.43 7.29
CA GLU A 192 2.61 -18.78 7.77
C GLU A 192 1.92 -19.78 6.83
N PRO A 193 2.65 -20.81 6.36
CA PRO A 193 2.04 -21.84 5.54
C PRO A 193 0.92 -22.51 6.36
N ARG A 194 -0.32 -22.29 5.95
CA ARG A 194 -1.48 -22.87 6.62
C ARG A 194 -1.40 -24.38 6.53
N ARG A 195 -1.13 -25.04 7.63
CA ARG A 195 -1.10 -26.51 7.74
C ARG A 195 -2.52 -26.99 7.99
N ASP A 196 -3.33 -26.99 6.94
CA ASP A 196 -4.61 -27.69 6.97
C ASP A 196 -4.38 -29.07 6.30
N ASP A 197 -4.61 -30.14 7.00
CA ASP A 197 -4.46 -31.52 6.51
C ASP A 197 -3.10 -31.85 5.84
N GLN A 198 -1.99 -31.47 6.44
CA GLN A 198 -0.63 -31.70 5.88
C GLN A 198 -0.35 -30.96 4.55
N ARG A 199 -1.15 -29.96 4.22
CA ARG A 199 -0.92 -29.13 3.05
C ARG A 199 -0.12 -27.89 3.40
N VAL A 200 0.84 -27.59 2.57
CA VAL A 200 1.69 -26.40 2.68
C VAL A 200 1.36 -25.46 1.53
N LEU A 201 0.85 -24.28 1.88
CA LEU A 201 0.58 -23.21 0.93
C LEU A 201 1.83 -22.35 0.76
N SER A 202 2.21 -22.08 -0.49
CA SER A 202 3.28 -21.15 -0.84
C SER A 202 2.77 -20.09 -1.80
N VAL A 203 2.86 -18.80 -1.41
CA VAL A 203 2.65 -17.66 -2.30
C VAL A 203 3.99 -17.34 -2.95
N GLU A 204 4.08 -17.45 -4.27
CA GLU A 204 5.35 -17.39 -5.02
C GLU A 204 5.45 -16.16 -5.93
N SER A 205 4.32 -15.56 -6.31
CA SER A 205 4.29 -14.37 -7.15
C SER A 205 3.22 -13.39 -6.70
N LEU A 206 3.59 -12.11 -6.70
CA LEU A 206 2.71 -10.98 -6.50
C LEU A 206 3.13 -9.89 -7.47
N GLU A 207 2.27 -9.56 -8.43
CA GLU A 207 2.54 -8.52 -9.42
C GLU A 207 1.40 -7.51 -9.47
N ILE A 208 1.76 -6.24 -9.52
CA ILE A 208 0.80 -5.14 -9.65
C ILE A 208 1.08 -4.42 -10.95
N GLN A 209 0.08 -4.40 -11.80
CA GLN A 209 0.06 -3.70 -13.07
C GLN A 209 -0.99 -2.58 -13.02
N ALA A 210 -1.07 -1.78 -14.08
CA ALA A 210 -2.09 -0.73 -14.17
C ALA A 210 -3.50 -1.34 -14.20
N GLY A 211 -4.23 -1.20 -13.09
CA GLY A 211 -5.59 -1.71 -12.94
C GLY A 211 -5.70 -3.17 -12.51
N GLU A 212 -4.59 -3.91 -12.35
CA GLU A 212 -4.60 -5.35 -12.12
C GLU A 212 -3.63 -5.77 -11.01
N LEU A 213 -4.05 -6.74 -10.21
CA LEU A 213 -3.28 -7.42 -9.17
C LEU A 213 -3.25 -8.91 -9.47
N TYR A 214 -2.10 -9.44 -9.79
CA TYR A 214 -1.86 -10.85 -10.01
C TYR A 214 -1.23 -11.49 -8.78
N VAL A 215 -1.72 -12.67 -8.40
CA VAL A 215 -1.16 -13.49 -7.33
C VAL A 215 -1.10 -14.93 -7.80
N ALA A 216 0.00 -15.62 -7.49
CA ALA A 216 0.17 -17.04 -7.82
C ALA A 216 1.00 -17.75 -6.75
N GLY A 217 0.84 -19.07 -6.71
CA GLY A 217 1.57 -19.90 -5.78
C GLY A 217 1.31 -21.38 -6.01
N THR A 218 1.76 -22.20 -5.06
CA THR A 218 1.60 -23.64 -5.08
C THR A 218 1.05 -24.16 -3.75
N THR A 219 0.29 -25.24 -3.83
CA THR A 219 -0.12 -26.03 -2.67
C THR A 219 0.45 -27.44 -2.82
N ARG A 220 1.24 -27.88 -1.83
CA ARG A 220 1.88 -29.20 -1.81
C ARG A 220 1.39 -29.99 -0.60
N THR A 221 1.38 -31.31 -0.74
CA THR A 221 1.18 -32.23 0.37
C THR A 221 2.56 -32.66 0.89
N GLY A 222 2.82 -32.56 2.18
CA GLY A 222 4.09 -32.98 2.78
C GLY A 222 4.57 -32.01 3.84
N ASP A 223 5.62 -32.40 4.56
CA ASP A 223 6.29 -31.53 5.52
C ASP A 223 7.01 -30.40 4.78
N TRP A 224 6.79 -29.17 5.23
CA TRP A 224 7.62 -28.04 4.83
C TRP A 224 9.07 -28.38 5.20
N PRO A 225 10.06 -28.21 4.28
CA PRO A 225 11.44 -28.32 4.68
C PRO A 225 11.64 -27.35 5.85
N SER A 226 11.94 -27.87 7.02
CA SER A 226 12.30 -27.06 8.17
C SER A 226 13.32 -26.05 7.68
N ALA A 227 13.11 -24.75 7.99
CA ALA A 227 14.06 -23.69 7.67
C ALA A 227 15.31 -23.83 8.58
N ASP A 228 15.97 -24.94 8.44
CA ASP A 228 17.34 -25.16 8.87
C ASP A 228 18.14 -25.34 7.56
N PRO A 229 18.59 -24.23 6.93
CA PRO A 229 19.55 -24.34 5.85
C PRO A 229 20.80 -24.88 6.51
N GLY A 230 21.00 -26.22 6.36
CA GLY A 230 22.28 -26.79 6.70
C GLY A 230 23.39 -25.89 6.12
N PRO A 231 24.58 -25.79 6.75
CA PRO A 231 25.62 -24.82 6.41
C PRO A 231 26.10 -24.87 4.94
N ASP A 232 25.63 -25.82 4.14
CA ASP A 232 26.02 -25.99 2.74
C ASP A 232 24.99 -25.50 1.69
N SER A 233 23.83 -24.98 2.10
CA SER A 233 22.78 -24.55 1.15
C SER A 233 22.63 -23.03 0.99
N ALA A 234 23.57 -22.24 1.50
CA ALA A 234 23.60 -20.81 1.21
C ALA A 234 23.88 -20.59 -0.28
N PRO A 235 23.02 -19.88 -1.02
CA PRO A 235 23.32 -19.50 -2.40
C PRO A 235 24.62 -18.70 -2.39
N LYS A 236 25.62 -19.22 -3.10
CA LYS A 236 26.91 -18.57 -3.26
C LYS A 236 26.66 -17.19 -3.86
N PRO A 237 27.08 -16.08 -3.21
CA PRO A 237 26.88 -14.76 -3.77
C PRO A 237 27.52 -14.71 -5.16
N PRO A 238 26.93 -14.01 -6.14
CA PRO A 238 27.53 -13.85 -7.44
C PRO A 238 28.90 -13.22 -7.27
N VAL A 239 29.92 -13.93 -7.76
CA VAL A 239 31.29 -13.40 -7.81
C VAL A 239 31.27 -12.27 -8.83
N LEU A 240 31.23 -11.03 -8.36
CA LEU A 240 31.54 -9.86 -9.16
C LEU A 240 33.05 -9.95 -9.49
N GLU A 241 33.37 -10.53 -10.65
CA GLU A 241 34.70 -10.35 -11.23
C GLU A 241 34.91 -8.86 -11.48
N ALA A 242 35.63 -8.23 -10.58
CA ALA A 242 36.16 -6.89 -10.78
C ALA A 242 37.16 -6.99 -11.96
N ARG A 243 36.68 -6.60 -13.14
CA ARG A 243 37.57 -6.32 -14.26
C ARG A 243 38.43 -5.12 -13.85
N LEU A 244 39.67 -5.40 -13.50
CA LEU A 244 40.71 -4.40 -13.39
C LEU A 244 40.86 -3.70 -14.77
N PRO A 245 40.94 -2.39 -14.82
CA PRO A 245 41.27 -1.71 -16.09
C PRO A 245 42.69 -2.13 -16.51
N GLU A 246 42.82 -2.61 -17.73
CA GLU A 246 44.12 -2.81 -18.39
C GLU A 246 44.85 -1.46 -18.44
N ASP A 247 46.02 -1.45 -17.82
CA ASP A 247 46.97 -0.35 -17.83
C ASP A 247 47.61 -0.26 -19.26
N ASP A 248 47.06 0.61 -20.10
CA ASP A 248 47.70 0.99 -21.35
C ASP A 248 48.90 1.87 -21.04
N GLY A 249 50.05 1.21 -20.86
CA GLY A 249 51.35 1.87 -20.76
C GLY A 249 51.68 2.71 -22.00
N PRO A 250 52.37 3.85 -21.85
CA PRO A 250 52.68 4.76 -22.96
C PRO A 250 53.73 4.18 -23.88
N ALA A 251 53.38 3.99 -25.17
CA ALA A 251 54.33 3.72 -26.22
C ALA A 251 55.15 4.97 -26.50
N ALA A 252 56.45 4.84 -26.24
CA ALA A 252 57.47 5.78 -26.67
C ALA A 252 57.62 5.82 -28.20
N ARG A 253 57.47 7.00 -28.82
CA ARG A 253 58.39 7.63 -29.83
C ARG A 253 57.86 8.98 -30.26
#